data_78289f961c1bad175454f10167e31a8a
#
_entry.id   78289f961c1bad175454f10167e31a8a
#
_cell.length_a   1.000
_cell.length_b   1.000
_cell.length_c   1.000
_cell.angle_alpha   90.00
_cell.angle_beta   90.00
_cell.angle_gamma   90.00
#
_symmetry.space_group_name_H-M   'P 1'
#
loop_
_entity.id
_entity.type
_entity.pdbx_description
1 polymer ?
#
loop_
_entity_poly.entity_id
_entity_poly.type
_entity_poly.pdbx_seq_one_letter_code
_entity_poly.pdbx_strand_id
1 'polypeptide(L)'
;MKEELTGLLVIDKPQGVTSRDVVNRVQSALKVKRCGHAGTLDPLATGVLVVCVGRATRLVSFVQQMKKYYRGSFRFGLTSDTDDIEGEVQEVSHFALPERSLVEDALNSFVGNIQQVPPKYSSVMVSGKRAYDLARQGKKFELQAREVQIERVELLEYNPPDWTIDLECGSGTYVRSLGRDLGEQFGCGAVMTALRRTAIGSFRAEQAISWEELLRPDLSQRLRPSRDAVSHLPVLNVDDQTSKLLCHGRKIVFPELVHSDYSEVAVLDPSHQLICVAHREESGLLKPKIVLQSNAGNE
;
A
#
# COMPACT_ATOMS: atom_id res chain seq x y z
N MET A 1 10.99 -31.02 9.73
CA MET A 1 10.96 -29.96 8.70
C MET A 1 11.09 -28.61 9.40
N LYS A 2 11.94 -27.68 8.89
CA LYS A 2 11.96 -26.31 9.45
C LYS A 2 10.62 -25.67 9.17
N GLU A 3 10.00 -25.15 10.21
CA GLU A 3 8.76 -24.36 10.08
C GLU A 3 8.97 -23.21 9.12
N GLU A 4 8.10 -23.07 8.11
CA GLU A 4 8.24 -22.03 7.09
C GLU A 4 7.94 -20.67 7.75
N LEU A 5 8.93 -19.78 7.81
CA LEU A 5 8.77 -18.43 8.35
C LEU A 5 7.60 -17.74 7.66
N THR A 6 6.63 -17.26 8.44
CA THR A 6 5.41 -16.62 7.93
C THR A 6 5.08 -15.42 8.82
N GLY A 7 4.82 -14.25 8.20
CA GLY A 7 4.48 -13.02 8.92
C GLY A 7 4.72 -11.79 8.07
N LEU A 8 4.77 -10.64 8.73
CA LEU A 8 4.92 -9.33 8.10
C LEU A 8 6.15 -8.62 8.64
N LEU A 9 6.87 -7.91 7.78
CA LEU A 9 7.87 -6.92 8.19
C LEU A 9 7.41 -5.53 7.74
N VAL A 10 7.52 -4.55 8.63
CA VAL A 10 7.30 -3.14 8.32
C VAL A 10 8.67 -2.50 8.15
N ILE A 11 8.97 -2.04 6.95
CA ILE A 11 10.30 -1.53 6.59
C ILE A 11 10.20 -0.03 6.36
N ASP A 12 11.11 0.74 6.91
CA ASP A 12 11.34 2.14 6.50
C ASP A 12 12.24 2.14 5.26
N LYS A 13 11.62 2.21 4.08
CA LYS A 13 12.35 2.20 2.81
C LYS A 13 13.14 3.50 2.66
N PRO A 14 14.46 3.47 2.47
CA PRO A 14 15.23 4.68 2.18
C PRO A 14 14.99 5.18 0.76
N GLN A 15 15.39 6.41 0.49
CA GLN A 15 15.44 6.99 -0.86
C GLN A 15 16.43 6.25 -1.75
N GLY A 16 16.21 6.25 -3.06
CA GLY A 16 17.08 5.65 -4.07
C GLY A 16 17.00 4.14 -4.19
N VAL A 17 16.22 3.47 -3.32
CA VAL A 17 16.03 2.01 -3.32
C VAL A 17 14.63 1.68 -3.86
N THR A 18 14.52 0.68 -4.73
CA THR A 18 13.21 0.22 -5.22
C THR A 18 12.51 -0.68 -4.18
N SER A 19 11.18 -0.75 -4.25
CA SER A 19 10.41 -1.71 -3.42
C SER A 19 10.82 -3.16 -3.68
N ARG A 20 11.31 -3.48 -4.88
CA ARG A 20 11.84 -4.81 -5.23
C ARG A 20 13.16 -5.11 -4.53
N ASP A 21 14.06 -4.13 -4.42
CA ASP A 21 15.33 -4.30 -3.73
C ASP A 21 15.12 -4.61 -2.24
N VAL A 22 14.12 -3.94 -1.62
CA VAL A 22 13.71 -4.26 -0.23
C VAL A 22 13.26 -5.71 -0.11
N VAL A 23 12.39 -6.18 -1.01
CA VAL A 23 11.94 -7.58 -1.02
C VAL A 23 13.11 -8.54 -1.19
N ASN A 24 14.01 -8.28 -2.14
CA ASN A 24 15.19 -9.12 -2.41
C ASN A 24 16.10 -9.20 -1.17
N ARG A 25 16.32 -8.07 -0.48
CA ARG A 25 17.12 -8.01 0.72
C ARG A 25 16.49 -8.81 1.87
N VAL A 26 15.18 -8.68 2.09
CA VAL A 26 14.43 -9.48 3.07
C VAL A 26 14.50 -10.98 2.74
N GLN A 27 14.31 -11.35 1.46
CA GLN A 27 14.42 -12.75 1.02
C GLN A 27 15.78 -13.35 1.33
N SER A 28 16.85 -12.60 1.03
CA SER A 28 18.23 -13.01 1.29
C SER A 28 18.50 -13.15 2.79
N ALA A 29 18.11 -12.16 3.60
CA ALA A 29 18.37 -12.12 5.04
C ALA A 29 17.64 -13.24 5.79
N LEU A 30 16.36 -13.51 5.45
CA LEU A 30 15.56 -14.57 6.06
C LEU A 30 15.74 -15.94 5.41
N LYS A 31 16.43 -16.02 4.25
CA LYS A 31 16.59 -17.23 3.44
C LYS A 31 15.25 -17.87 3.06
N VAL A 32 14.26 -17.06 2.73
CA VAL A 32 12.91 -17.49 2.37
C VAL A 32 12.69 -17.43 0.87
N LYS A 33 11.86 -18.36 0.33
CA LYS A 33 11.53 -18.37 -1.11
C LYS A 33 10.40 -17.41 -1.48
N ARG A 34 9.44 -17.21 -0.57
CA ARG A 34 8.25 -16.40 -0.82
C ARG A 34 8.30 -15.12 -0.01
N CYS A 35 8.30 -14.00 -0.72
CA CYS A 35 8.27 -12.67 -0.13
C CYS A 35 7.66 -11.68 -1.14
N GLY A 36 6.90 -10.72 -0.68
CA GLY A 36 6.27 -9.72 -1.55
C GLY A 36 5.87 -8.48 -0.77
N HIS A 37 5.93 -7.30 -1.39
CA HIS A 37 5.50 -6.05 -0.77
C HIS A 37 4.01 -5.75 -1.03
N ALA A 38 3.39 -5.04 -0.10
CA ALA A 38 1.99 -4.62 -0.18
C ALA A 38 1.86 -3.14 -0.55
N GLY A 39 2.20 -2.80 -1.79
CA GLY A 39 2.11 -1.44 -2.34
C GLY A 39 3.47 -0.83 -2.63
N THR A 40 3.70 -0.55 -3.91
CA THR A 40 4.95 0.04 -4.41
C THR A 40 5.18 1.43 -3.82
N LEU A 41 6.43 1.74 -3.52
CA LEU A 41 6.97 3.08 -3.38
C LEU A 41 7.99 3.30 -4.49
N ASP A 42 7.93 4.48 -5.10
CA ASP A 42 8.91 4.91 -6.12
C ASP A 42 10.32 5.03 -5.49
N PRO A 43 11.41 5.03 -6.26
CA PRO A 43 12.77 5.20 -5.73
C PRO A 43 12.93 6.48 -4.90
N LEU A 44 12.38 7.60 -5.36
CA LEU A 44 12.37 8.88 -4.65
C LEU A 44 11.69 8.77 -3.27
N ALA A 45 10.60 7.99 -3.18
CA ALA A 45 9.78 7.91 -1.98
C ALA A 45 10.44 7.11 -0.86
N THR A 46 10.18 7.50 0.37
CA THR A 46 10.66 6.86 1.61
C THR A 46 9.49 6.35 2.47
N GLY A 47 9.80 5.68 3.57
CA GLY A 47 8.83 5.34 4.61
C GLY A 47 8.27 3.92 4.50
N VAL A 48 7.10 3.73 5.09
CA VAL A 48 6.51 2.42 5.36
C VAL A 48 6.32 1.58 4.10
N LEU A 49 7.02 0.45 4.04
CA LEU A 49 6.81 -0.62 3.08
C LEU A 49 6.53 -1.93 3.84
N VAL A 50 5.30 -2.41 3.77
CA VAL A 50 4.95 -3.71 4.38
C VAL A 50 5.36 -4.83 3.45
N VAL A 51 6.18 -5.74 3.96
CA VAL A 51 6.68 -6.93 3.26
C VAL A 51 6.07 -8.17 3.89
N CYS A 52 5.33 -8.93 3.10
CA CYS A 52 4.74 -10.20 3.49
C CYS A 52 5.72 -11.35 3.22
N VAL A 53 5.92 -12.22 4.20
CA VAL A 53 6.87 -13.34 4.19
C VAL A 53 6.13 -14.67 4.23
N GLY A 54 6.57 -15.65 3.47
CA GLY A 54 6.00 -17.00 3.44
C GLY A 54 4.54 -16.98 2.99
N ARG A 55 3.68 -17.68 3.72
CA ARG A 55 2.25 -17.76 3.40
C ARG A 55 1.51 -16.45 3.55
N ALA A 56 2.01 -15.49 4.33
CA ALA A 56 1.43 -14.16 4.45
C ALA A 56 1.43 -13.39 3.11
N THR A 57 2.20 -13.80 2.10
CA THR A 57 2.13 -13.23 0.74
C THR A 57 0.73 -13.33 0.12
N ARG A 58 -0.11 -14.27 0.58
CA ARG A 58 -1.51 -14.39 0.16
C ARG A 58 -2.40 -13.28 0.71
N LEU A 59 -1.93 -12.53 1.71
CA LEU A 59 -2.66 -11.43 2.36
C LEU A 59 -2.27 -10.05 1.80
N VAL A 60 -1.41 -9.97 0.78
CA VAL A 60 -0.92 -8.72 0.21
C VAL A 60 -2.07 -7.79 -0.20
N SER A 61 -3.13 -8.31 -0.81
CA SER A 61 -4.29 -7.53 -1.24
C SER A 61 -5.03 -6.84 -0.08
N PHE A 62 -5.09 -7.47 1.08
CA PHE A 62 -5.73 -6.87 2.27
C PHE A 62 -4.95 -5.67 2.80
N VAL A 63 -3.63 -5.77 2.86
CA VAL A 63 -2.78 -4.63 3.24
C VAL A 63 -2.84 -3.53 2.17
N GLN A 64 -2.92 -3.91 0.89
CA GLN A 64 -3.07 -2.94 -0.21
C GLN A 64 -4.37 -2.15 -0.14
N GLN A 65 -5.44 -2.70 0.40
CA GLN A 65 -6.73 -2.03 0.58
C GLN A 65 -6.76 -1.06 1.76
N MET A 66 -5.85 -1.20 2.73
CA MET A 66 -5.78 -0.28 3.87
C MET A 66 -5.49 1.16 3.40
N LYS A 67 -5.96 2.13 4.16
CA LYS A 67 -5.65 3.56 3.97
C LYS A 67 -4.15 3.81 4.06
N LYS A 68 -3.66 4.80 3.30
CA LYS A 68 -2.27 5.25 3.29
C LYS A 68 -2.18 6.67 3.77
N TYR A 69 -1.10 6.96 4.46
CA TYR A 69 -0.79 8.27 5.00
C TYR A 69 0.55 8.71 4.43
N TYR A 70 0.59 9.91 3.87
CA TYR A 70 1.77 10.44 3.22
C TYR A 70 2.05 11.86 3.68
N ARG A 71 3.34 12.19 3.73
CA ARG A 71 3.83 13.56 3.66
C ARG A 71 4.49 13.76 2.30
N GLY A 72 3.98 14.69 1.51
CA GLY A 72 4.48 15.00 0.18
C GLY A 72 4.96 16.43 0.09
N SER A 73 6.14 16.65 -0.48
CA SER A 73 6.66 17.99 -0.80
C SER A 73 6.67 18.18 -2.31
N PHE A 74 6.38 19.41 -2.74
CA PHE A 74 6.19 19.77 -4.13
C PHE A 74 6.81 21.14 -4.41
N ARG A 75 7.03 21.41 -5.69
CA ARG A 75 7.48 22.72 -6.16
C ARG A 75 6.66 23.17 -7.37
N PHE A 76 6.13 24.39 -7.29
CA PHE A 76 5.52 25.07 -8.42
C PHE A 76 6.56 25.59 -9.41
N GLY A 77 6.13 25.88 -10.65
CA GLY A 77 7.00 26.42 -11.69
C GLY A 77 7.74 25.38 -12.50
N LEU A 78 7.46 24.10 -12.26
CA LEU A 78 8.13 22.98 -12.93
C LEU A 78 7.11 21.99 -13.48
N THR A 79 7.48 21.31 -14.57
CA THR A 79 6.80 20.11 -15.08
C THR A 79 7.83 19.00 -15.29
N SER A 80 7.39 17.73 -15.30
CA SER A 80 8.25 16.59 -15.54
C SER A 80 7.45 15.47 -16.21
N ASP A 81 8.11 14.66 -17.00
CA ASP A 81 7.53 13.48 -17.65
C ASP A 81 7.13 12.38 -16.66
N THR A 82 7.69 12.39 -15.43
CA THR A 82 7.40 11.47 -14.33
C THR A 82 6.46 12.05 -13.28
N ASP A 83 6.07 13.32 -13.39
CA ASP A 83 5.35 14.11 -12.37
C ASP A 83 6.15 14.28 -11.06
N ASP A 84 7.46 13.97 -11.04
CA ASP A 84 8.38 14.16 -9.92
C ASP A 84 9.74 14.71 -10.38
N ILE A 85 10.62 15.01 -9.42
CA ILE A 85 11.92 15.65 -9.67
C ILE A 85 12.98 14.71 -10.29
N GLU A 86 12.72 13.38 -10.36
CA GLU A 86 13.65 12.41 -10.94
C GLU A 86 13.51 12.28 -12.47
N GLY A 87 12.45 12.86 -13.06
CA GLY A 87 12.22 12.85 -14.51
C GLY A 87 12.92 14.00 -15.24
N GLU A 88 12.56 14.16 -16.52
CA GLU A 88 13.01 15.28 -17.35
C GLU A 88 12.26 16.55 -16.94
N VAL A 89 12.87 17.36 -16.07
CA VAL A 89 12.27 18.57 -15.50
C VAL A 89 12.40 19.73 -16.48
N GLN A 90 11.30 20.47 -16.66
CA GLN A 90 11.21 21.69 -17.48
C GLN A 90 10.62 22.83 -16.65
N GLU A 91 11.19 24.02 -16.79
CA GLU A 91 10.67 25.22 -16.15
C GLU A 91 9.44 25.76 -16.93
N VAL A 92 8.42 26.15 -16.18
CA VAL A 92 7.26 26.86 -16.74
C VAL A 92 7.57 28.35 -16.71
N SER A 93 7.47 29.03 -17.87
CA SER A 93 7.70 30.46 -17.97
C SER A 93 6.38 31.25 -17.79
N HIS A 94 6.49 32.48 -17.24
CA HIS A 94 5.39 33.44 -17.14
C HIS A 94 4.17 32.96 -16.35
N PHE A 95 4.36 32.49 -15.13
CA PHE A 95 3.26 32.19 -14.21
C PHE A 95 3.30 33.07 -12.97
N ALA A 96 2.16 33.21 -12.30
CA ALA A 96 2.05 33.79 -10.96
C ALA A 96 1.95 32.66 -9.93
N LEU A 97 2.70 32.79 -8.83
CA LEU A 97 2.55 31.86 -7.72
C LEU A 97 1.20 32.10 -7.03
N PRO A 98 0.40 31.04 -6.76
CA PRO A 98 -0.88 31.21 -6.08
C PRO A 98 -0.68 31.66 -4.63
N GLU A 99 -1.65 32.37 -4.07
CA GLU A 99 -1.69 32.67 -2.64
C GLU A 99 -2.01 31.40 -1.83
N ARG A 100 -1.55 31.36 -0.56
CA ARG A 100 -1.74 30.22 0.35
C ARG A 100 -3.22 29.80 0.43
N SER A 101 -4.14 30.74 0.61
CA SER A 101 -5.57 30.46 0.74
C SER A 101 -6.15 29.77 -0.50
N LEU A 102 -5.71 30.18 -1.69
CA LEU A 102 -6.15 29.56 -2.94
C LEU A 102 -5.64 28.11 -3.07
N VAL A 103 -4.41 27.84 -2.58
CA VAL A 103 -3.86 26.49 -2.55
C VAL A 103 -4.64 25.60 -1.58
N GLU A 104 -4.97 26.11 -0.38
CA GLU A 104 -5.78 25.41 0.61
C GLU A 104 -7.18 25.08 0.07
N ASP A 105 -7.84 26.03 -0.57
CA ASP A 105 -9.16 25.84 -1.20
C ASP A 105 -9.12 24.80 -2.32
N ALA A 106 -8.09 24.88 -3.18
CA ALA A 106 -7.90 23.93 -4.28
C ALA A 106 -7.61 22.52 -3.76
N LEU A 107 -6.78 22.36 -2.73
CA LEU A 107 -6.52 21.07 -2.08
C LEU A 107 -7.80 20.47 -1.49
N ASN A 108 -8.66 21.29 -0.85
CA ASN A 108 -9.94 20.84 -0.33
C ASN A 108 -10.87 20.28 -1.42
N SER A 109 -10.77 20.76 -2.66
CA SER A 109 -11.56 20.23 -3.78
C SER A 109 -11.18 18.80 -4.17
N PHE A 110 -10.02 18.31 -3.79
CA PHE A 110 -9.61 16.92 -4.02
C PHE A 110 -10.14 15.94 -2.96
N VAL A 111 -10.76 16.42 -1.87
CA VAL A 111 -11.31 15.51 -0.83
C VAL A 111 -12.57 14.83 -1.35
N GLY A 112 -12.67 13.52 -1.10
CA GLY A 112 -13.76 12.65 -1.57
C GLY A 112 -13.33 11.71 -2.67
N ASN A 113 -14.27 11.26 -3.48
CA ASN A 113 -14.02 10.44 -4.66
C ASN A 113 -13.71 11.33 -5.85
N ILE A 114 -12.53 11.22 -6.41
CA ILE A 114 -12.08 12.00 -7.55
C ILE A 114 -11.65 11.12 -8.71
N GLN A 115 -11.69 11.68 -9.92
CA GLN A 115 -11.12 11.05 -11.11
C GLN A 115 -9.67 11.52 -11.28
N GLN A 116 -8.72 10.60 -11.18
CA GLN A 116 -7.28 10.89 -11.29
C GLN A 116 -6.68 10.14 -12.47
N VAL A 117 -5.96 10.84 -13.34
CA VAL A 117 -5.15 10.22 -14.39
C VAL A 117 -3.81 9.79 -13.76
N PRO A 118 -3.48 8.48 -13.79
CA PRO A 118 -2.20 8.00 -13.27
C PRO A 118 -1.00 8.62 -14.03
N PRO A 119 0.19 8.71 -13.40
CA PRO A 119 1.39 9.14 -14.13
C PRO A 119 1.79 8.09 -15.18
N LYS A 120 2.46 8.53 -16.25
CA LYS A 120 2.95 7.62 -17.32
C LYS A 120 3.88 6.54 -16.77
N TYR A 121 4.71 6.88 -15.81
CA TYR A 121 5.60 5.96 -15.12
C TYR A 121 4.91 5.32 -13.90
N SER A 122 3.88 4.50 -14.17
CA SER A 122 3.12 3.78 -13.14
C SER A 122 3.04 2.27 -13.40
N SER A 123 2.62 1.52 -12.38
CA SER A 123 2.38 0.07 -12.50
C SER A 123 1.03 -0.29 -13.13
N VAL A 124 0.28 0.68 -13.63
CA VAL A 124 -1.00 0.48 -14.32
C VAL A 124 -0.81 -0.39 -15.55
N MET A 125 -1.75 -1.32 -15.76
CA MET A 125 -1.74 -2.17 -16.95
C MET A 125 -2.46 -1.48 -18.12
N VAL A 126 -1.76 -1.39 -19.26
CA VAL A 126 -2.28 -0.89 -20.53
C VAL A 126 -2.06 -1.99 -21.58
N SER A 127 -3.15 -2.54 -22.11
CA SER A 127 -3.11 -3.62 -23.11
C SER A 127 -2.17 -4.77 -22.75
N GLY A 128 -2.21 -5.22 -21.47
CA GLY A 128 -1.42 -6.36 -20.97
C GLY A 128 0.04 -6.04 -20.62
N LYS A 129 0.49 -4.78 -20.73
CA LYS A 129 1.84 -4.33 -20.34
C LYS A 129 1.74 -3.24 -19.29
N ARG A 130 2.77 -3.09 -18.48
CA ARG A 130 2.79 -2.01 -17.48
C ARG A 130 3.08 -0.67 -18.16
N ALA A 131 2.43 0.39 -17.71
CA ALA A 131 2.60 1.74 -18.28
C ALA A 131 4.06 2.20 -18.25
N TYR A 132 4.78 1.96 -17.14
CA TYR A 132 6.19 2.33 -17.05
C TYR A 132 7.09 1.60 -18.07
N ASP A 133 6.77 0.35 -18.48
CA ASP A 133 7.51 -0.38 -19.51
C ASP A 133 7.29 0.23 -20.90
N LEU A 134 6.06 0.68 -21.17
CA LEU A 134 5.71 1.38 -22.41
C LEU A 134 6.37 2.75 -22.48
N ALA A 135 6.35 3.51 -21.37
CA ALA A 135 6.97 4.81 -21.27
C ALA A 135 8.48 4.76 -21.52
N ARG A 136 9.19 3.81 -20.88
CA ARG A 136 10.63 3.58 -21.11
C ARG A 136 10.98 3.19 -22.55
N GLN A 137 10.05 2.57 -23.27
CA GLN A 137 10.21 2.23 -24.69
C GLN A 137 9.85 3.39 -25.62
N GLY A 138 9.50 4.58 -25.09
CA GLY A 138 9.08 5.74 -25.88
C GLY A 138 7.76 5.53 -26.64
N LYS A 139 6.96 4.54 -26.25
CA LYS A 139 5.67 4.25 -26.89
C LYS A 139 4.62 5.25 -26.46
N LYS A 140 3.80 5.69 -27.42
CA LYS A 140 2.62 6.50 -27.13
C LYS A 140 1.49 5.60 -26.61
N PHE A 141 0.88 5.97 -25.52
CA PHE A 141 -0.31 5.35 -24.94
C PHE A 141 -1.06 6.40 -24.12
N GLU A 142 -2.33 6.14 -23.89
CA GLU A 142 -3.17 6.97 -23.05
C GLU A 142 -3.55 6.21 -21.78
N LEU A 143 -3.58 6.93 -20.67
CA LEU A 143 -4.04 6.44 -19.39
C LEU A 143 -5.41 7.04 -19.10
N GLN A 144 -6.37 6.17 -18.84
CA GLN A 144 -7.69 6.59 -18.44
C GLN A 144 -7.71 7.02 -16.98
N ALA A 145 -8.51 8.04 -16.68
CA ALA A 145 -8.79 8.44 -15.32
C ALA A 145 -9.41 7.27 -14.54
N ARG A 146 -9.09 7.21 -13.25
CA ARG A 146 -9.60 6.19 -12.32
C ARG A 146 -10.12 6.88 -11.08
N GLU A 147 -11.21 6.35 -10.57
CA GLU A 147 -11.71 6.81 -9.29
C GLU A 147 -10.75 6.42 -8.17
N VAL A 148 -10.38 7.41 -7.37
CA VAL A 148 -9.58 7.26 -6.16
C VAL A 148 -10.22 8.06 -5.04
N GLN A 149 -10.00 7.62 -3.79
CA GLN A 149 -10.56 8.27 -2.62
C GLN A 149 -9.47 9.03 -1.86
N ILE A 150 -9.70 10.30 -1.61
CA ILE A 150 -8.90 11.14 -0.71
C ILE A 150 -9.74 11.47 0.50
N GLU A 151 -9.32 11.01 1.67
CA GLU A 151 -10.05 11.23 2.93
C GLU A 151 -9.74 12.59 3.52
N ARG A 152 -8.47 12.99 3.43
CA ARG A 152 -7.98 14.27 3.96
C ARG A 152 -6.72 14.69 3.22
N VAL A 153 -6.63 15.97 2.94
CA VAL A 153 -5.39 16.63 2.51
C VAL A 153 -5.26 17.94 3.26
N GLU A 154 -4.07 18.23 3.77
CA GLU A 154 -3.80 19.42 4.58
C GLU A 154 -2.49 20.06 4.13
N LEU A 155 -2.52 21.37 3.87
CA LEU A 155 -1.32 22.15 3.56
C LEU A 155 -0.58 22.45 4.86
N LEU A 156 0.58 21.82 5.07
CA LEU A 156 1.41 22.01 6.26
C LEU A 156 2.27 23.26 6.15
N GLU A 157 3.05 23.32 5.07
CA GLU A 157 4.01 24.37 4.81
C GLU A 157 3.79 24.99 3.44
N TYR A 158 3.89 26.29 3.35
CA TYR A 158 3.82 27.04 2.12
C TYR A 158 4.88 28.14 2.08
N ASN A 159 5.97 27.85 1.40
CA ASN A 159 7.11 28.76 1.19
C ASN A 159 7.37 28.82 -0.33
N PRO A 160 6.51 29.52 -1.09
CA PRO A 160 6.54 29.43 -2.54
C PRO A 160 7.92 29.72 -3.14
N PRO A 161 8.36 28.90 -4.11
CA PRO A 161 7.56 27.96 -4.88
C PRO A 161 7.33 26.60 -4.20
N ASP A 162 7.90 26.33 -3.02
CA ASP A 162 7.83 25.04 -2.31
C ASP A 162 6.62 24.97 -1.39
N TRP A 163 6.01 23.78 -1.31
CA TRP A 163 4.89 23.49 -0.43
C TRP A 163 4.86 22.00 0.00
N THR A 164 4.29 21.74 1.17
CA THR A 164 4.24 20.41 1.78
C THR A 164 2.84 20.11 2.29
N ILE A 165 2.36 18.88 2.06
CA ILE A 165 1.06 18.40 2.53
C ILE A 165 1.18 17.14 3.38
N ASP A 166 0.20 16.95 4.27
CA ASP A 166 -0.18 15.63 4.78
C ASP A 166 -1.42 15.14 4.02
N LEU A 167 -1.42 13.87 3.64
CA LEU A 167 -2.46 13.22 2.83
C LEU A 167 -2.88 11.90 3.45
N GLU A 168 -4.20 11.70 3.60
CA GLU A 168 -4.83 10.40 3.88
C GLU A 168 -5.65 9.97 2.66
N CYS A 169 -5.37 8.79 2.11
CA CYS A 169 -6.04 8.35 0.89
C CYS A 169 -6.21 6.83 0.81
N GLY A 170 -7.12 6.42 -0.07
CA GLY A 170 -7.36 5.04 -0.44
C GLY A 170 -6.28 4.42 -1.32
N SER A 171 -6.54 3.18 -1.72
CA SER A 171 -5.67 2.44 -2.65
C SER A 171 -5.76 3.03 -4.06
N GLY A 172 -4.62 3.05 -4.76
CA GLY A 172 -4.57 3.49 -6.16
C GLY A 172 -4.32 4.99 -6.37
N THR A 173 -4.34 5.80 -5.30
CA THR A 173 -4.02 7.23 -5.38
C THR A 173 -2.54 7.44 -5.70
N TYR A 174 -2.28 8.31 -6.69
CA TYR A 174 -0.95 8.76 -7.07
C TYR A 174 -0.69 10.16 -6.53
N VAL A 175 0.20 10.26 -5.55
CA VAL A 175 0.53 11.55 -4.92
C VAL A 175 1.19 12.49 -5.90
N ARG A 176 1.98 11.96 -6.86
CA ARG A 176 2.58 12.73 -7.96
C ARG A 176 1.52 13.42 -8.82
N SER A 177 0.47 12.70 -9.20
CA SER A 177 -0.63 13.26 -10.00
C SER A 177 -1.36 14.37 -9.25
N LEU A 178 -1.49 14.31 -7.91
CA LEU A 178 -2.09 15.38 -7.14
C LEU A 178 -1.31 16.70 -7.30
N GLY A 179 0.02 16.64 -7.26
CA GLY A 179 0.87 17.80 -7.49
C GLY A 179 0.73 18.36 -8.90
N ARG A 180 0.79 17.48 -9.92
CA ARG A 180 0.58 17.86 -11.32
C ARG A 180 -0.77 18.54 -11.51
N ASP A 181 -1.85 17.89 -11.07
CA ASP A 181 -3.23 18.38 -11.29
C ASP A 181 -3.44 19.73 -10.61
N LEU A 182 -2.87 19.95 -9.41
CA LEU A 182 -2.89 21.25 -8.73
C LEU A 182 -2.08 22.30 -9.50
N GLY A 183 -0.89 21.96 -9.98
CA GLY A 183 -0.06 22.86 -10.79
C GLY A 183 -0.72 23.24 -12.11
N GLU A 184 -1.43 22.31 -12.75
CA GLU A 184 -2.22 22.55 -13.95
C GLU A 184 -3.41 23.49 -13.68
N GLN A 185 -4.10 23.32 -12.56
CA GLN A 185 -5.23 24.17 -12.15
C GLN A 185 -4.81 25.64 -12.00
N PHE A 186 -3.60 25.91 -11.53
CA PHE A 186 -3.04 27.27 -11.41
C PHE A 186 -2.26 27.73 -12.66
N GLY A 187 -2.11 26.86 -13.66
CA GLY A 187 -1.34 27.17 -14.88
C GLY A 187 0.15 27.38 -14.65
N CYS A 188 0.66 26.99 -13.49
CA CYS A 188 2.07 27.16 -13.11
C CYS A 188 2.88 25.87 -13.19
N GLY A 189 2.24 24.69 -13.38
CA GLY A 189 2.89 23.41 -13.24
C GLY A 189 3.34 23.13 -11.79
N ALA A 190 3.48 21.85 -11.44
CA ALA A 190 4.12 21.45 -10.21
C ALA A 190 4.69 20.03 -10.33
N VAL A 191 5.80 19.77 -9.63
CA VAL A 191 6.42 18.46 -9.52
C VAL A 191 6.56 18.04 -8.06
N MET A 192 6.45 16.76 -7.79
CA MET A 192 6.74 16.21 -6.48
C MET A 192 8.26 16.16 -6.26
N THR A 193 8.75 16.76 -5.18
CA THR A 193 10.18 16.81 -4.83
C THR A 193 10.57 15.78 -3.78
N ALA A 194 9.64 15.41 -2.90
CA ALA A 194 9.85 14.36 -1.90
C ALA A 194 8.52 13.70 -1.53
N LEU A 195 8.60 12.43 -1.11
CA LEU A 195 7.45 11.68 -0.62
C LEU A 195 7.88 10.77 0.53
N ARG A 196 7.14 10.81 1.64
CA ARG A 196 7.27 9.84 2.72
C ARG A 196 5.93 9.21 3.02
N ARG A 197 5.83 7.89 2.90
CA ARG A 197 4.66 7.15 3.40
C ARG A 197 4.82 6.94 4.89
N THR A 198 4.04 7.67 5.71
CA THR A 198 4.13 7.64 7.17
C THR A 198 3.40 6.44 7.76
N ALA A 199 2.34 5.95 7.07
CA ALA A 199 1.65 4.74 7.51
C ALA A 199 0.89 4.01 6.38
N ILE A 200 0.57 2.73 6.63
CA ILE A 200 -0.42 1.91 5.94
C ILE A 200 -1.32 1.28 7.00
N GLY A 201 -2.59 1.67 7.08
CA GLY A 201 -3.48 1.22 8.16
C GLY A 201 -2.86 1.46 9.53
N SER A 202 -2.65 0.39 10.30
CA SER A 202 -2.01 0.43 11.63
C SER A 202 -0.48 0.35 11.59
N PHE A 203 0.12 0.12 10.42
CA PHE A 203 1.58 0.04 10.27
C PHE A 203 2.19 1.44 10.18
N ARG A 204 3.01 1.84 11.16
CA ARG A 204 3.58 3.18 11.31
C ARG A 204 5.07 3.21 11.05
N ALA A 205 5.59 4.34 10.56
CA ALA A 205 7.01 4.53 10.27
C ALA A 205 7.89 4.43 11.53
N GLU A 206 7.38 4.89 12.68
CA GLU A 206 8.09 4.86 13.97
C GLU A 206 8.37 3.42 14.46
N GLN A 207 7.62 2.44 13.96
CA GLN A 207 7.76 1.03 14.31
C GLN A 207 8.46 0.22 13.21
N ALA A 208 8.86 0.90 12.14
CA ALA A 208 9.47 0.24 10.99
C ALA A 208 10.95 -0.11 11.25
N ILE A 209 11.38 -1.17 10.63
CA ILE A 209 12.77 -1.64 10.63
C ILE A 209 13.53 -0.82 9.59
N SER A 210 14.69 -0.28 9.94
CA SER A 210 15.53 0.45 9.00
C SER A 210 16.17 -0.47 7.94
N TRP A 211 16.66 0.11 6.88
CA TRP A 211 17.36 -0.62 5.82
C TRP A 211 18.60 -1.37 6.33
N GLU A 212 19.33 -0.79 7.28
CA GLU A 212 20.54 -1.35 7.89
C GLU A 212 20.19 -2.53 8.81
N GLU A 213 19.08 -2.43 9.53
CA GLU A 213 18.62 -3.47 10.46
C GLU A 213 18.16 -4.75 9.73
N LEU A 214 17.88 -4.70 8.42
CA LEU A 214 17.52 -5.89 7.63
C LEU A 214 18.63 -6.95 7.58
N LEU A 215 19.86 -6.62 7.91
CA LEU A 215 20.99 -7.56 7.96
C LEU A 215 21.23 -8.15 9.36
N ARG A 216 20.45 -7.78 10.37
CA ARG A 216 20.62 -8.32 11.73
C ARG A 216 20.22 -9.79 11.80
N PRO A 217 20.94 -10.61 12.57
CA PRO A 217 20.67 -12.06 12.70
C PRO A 217 19.29 -12.38 13.29
N ASP A 218 18.72 -11.45 14.06
CA ASP A 218 17.45 -11.58 14.77
C ASP A 218 16.24 -11.11 13.95
N LEU A 219 16.40 -10.81 12.65
CA LEU A 219 15.33 -10.30 11.78
C LEU A 219 14.08 -11.19 11.80
N SER A 220 14.24 -12.50 11.91
CA SER A 220 13.09 -13.44 11.99
C SER A 220 12.22 -13.21 13.24
N GLN A 221 12.77 -12.73 14.33
CA GLN A 221 12.04 -12.42 15.56
C GLN A 221 11.25 -11.10 15.46
N ARG A 222 11.54 -10.28 14.43
CA ARG A 222 10.85 -9.02 14.15
C ARG A 222 9.63 -9.23 13.25
N LEU A 223 9.33 -10.46 12.85
CA LEU A 223 8.12 -10.77 12.08
C LEU A 223 6.87 -10.51 12.93
N ARG A 224 6.01 -9.66 12.41
CA ARG A 224 4.68 -9.41 12.98
C ARG A 224 3.71 -10.54 12.60
N PRO A 225 2.71 -10.84 13.43
CA PRO A 225 1.71 -11.86 13.14
C PRO A 225 0.95 -11.57 11.83
N SER A 226 0.62 -12.63 11.08
CA SER A 226 -0.16 -12.52 9.84
C SER A 226 -1.53 -11.87 10.02
N ARG A 227 -2.14 -11.99 11.22
CA ARG A 227 -3.42 -11.35 11.56
C ARG A 227 -3.40 -9.82 11.42
N ASP A 228 -2.24 -9.18 11.58
CA ASP A 228 -2.11 -7.73 11.42
C ASP A 228 -2.44 -7.28 10.00
N ALA A 229 -2.24 -8.13 8.99
CA ALA A 229 -2.60 -7.85 7.59
C ALA A 229 -4.11 -7.74 7.36
N VAL A 230 -4.91 -8.26 8.27
CA VAL A 230 -6.37 -8.31 8.17
C VAL A 230 -7.06 -7.68 9.40
N SER A 231 -6.34 -6.79 10.09
CA SER A 231 -6.82 -6.13 11.33
C SER A 231 -8.09 -5.28 11.14
N HIS A 232 -8.45 -4.96 9.91
CA HIS A 232 -9.67 -4.25 9.54
C HIS A 232 -10.88 -5.19 9.33
N LEU A 233 -10.66 -6.51 9.32
CA LEU A 233 -11.74 -7.49 9.22
C LEU A 233 -12.30 -7.84 10.60
N PRO A 234 -13.57 -8.19 10.71
CA PRO A 234 -14.13 -8.80 11.91
C PRO A 234 -13.43 -10.12 12.21
N VAL A 235 -13.29 -10.42 13.50
CA VAL A 235 -12.60 -11.61 14.00
C VAL A 235 -13.60 -12.65 14.48
N LEU A 236 -13.39 -13.90 14.07
CA LEU A 236 -14.06 -15.07 14.60
C LEU A 236 -13.04 -15.98 15.26
N ASN A 237 -13.19 -16.24 16.56
CA ASN A 237 -12.39 -17.22 17.28
C ASN A 237 -13.08 -18.58 17.21
N VAL A 238 -12.34 -19.63 16.87
CA VAL A 238 -12.86 -20.98 16.74
C VAL A 238 -12.04 -21.96 17.59
N ASP A 239 -12.64 -23.09 17.93
CA ASP A 239 -11.95 -24.19 18.62
C ASP A 239 -11.00 -24.97 17.68
N ASP A 240 -10.22 -25.89 18.27
CA ASP A 240 -9.25 -26.70 17.53
C ASP A 240 -9.89 -27.61 16.46
N GLN A 241 -11.10 -28.12 16.72
CA GLN A 241 -11.79 -29.00 15.80
C GLN A 241 -12.27 -28.22 14.57
N THR A 242 -12.90 -27.08 14.78
CA THR A 242 -13.34 -26.17 13.74
C THR A 242 -12.16 -25.59 12.95
N SER A 243 -11.06 -25.25 13.65
CA SER A 243 -9.82 -24.81 13.04
C SER A 243 -9.29 -25.83 12.03
N LYS A 244 -9.20 -27.10 12.41
CA LYS A 244 -8.77 -28.20 11.52
C LYS A 244 -9.66 -28.33 10.30
N LEU A 245 -10.98 -28.27 10.46
CA LEU A 245 -11.92 -28.37 9.35
C LEU A 245 -11.75 -27.21 8.34
N LEU A 246 -11.64 -25.97 8.83
CA LEU A 246 -11.43 -24.78 7.99
C LEU A 246 -10.09 -24.82 7.28
N CYS A 247 -9.01 -25.29 7.96
CA CYS A 247 -7.70 -25.50 7.35
C CYS A 247 -7.71 -26.51 6.20
N HIS A 248 -8.63 -27.50 6.23
CA HIS A 248 -8.86 -28.43 5.12
C HIS A 248 -9.82 -27.90 4.04
N GLY A 249 -10.23 -26.63 4.13
CA GLY A 249 -11.13 -26.01 3.17
C GLY A 249 -12.60 -26.40 3.34
N ARG A 250 -12.98 -27.05 4.45
CA ARG A 250 -14.36 -27.38 4.75
C ARG A 250 -15.16 -26.12 5.03
N LYS A 251 -16.37 -26.08 4.50
CA LYS A 251 -17.36 -25.03 4.81
C LYS A 251 -18.07 -25.37 6.13
N ILE A 252 -18.30 -24.38 6.96
CA ILE A 252 -18.94 -24.54 8.27
C ILE A 252 -19.98 -23.45 8.45
N VAL A 253 -21.14 -23.80 9.01
CA VAL A 253 -22.21 -22.85 9.32
C VAL A 253 -21.99 -22.27 10.71
N PHE A 254 -22.07 -20.95 10.80
CA PHE A 254 -22.05 -20.19 12.06
C PHE A 254 -23.35 -19.39 12.12
N PRO A 255 -24.38 -19.88 12.84
CA PRO A 255 -25.69 -19.22 12.88
C PRO A 255 -25.64 -17.78 13.34
N GLU A 256 -24.72 -17.45 14.23
CA GLU A 256 -24.49 -16.08 14.77
C GLU A 256 -24.05 -15.08 13.69
N LEU A 257 -23.56 -15.54 12.53
CA LEU A 257 -23.13 -14.67 11.44
C LEU A 257 -24.22 -14.40 10.39
N VAL A 258 -25.40 -15.00 10.51
CA VAL A 258 -26.48 -14.88 9.49
C VAL A 258 -26.87 -13.42 9.23
N HIS A 259 -26.89 -12.59 10.27
CA HIS A 259 -27.32 -11.18 10.20
C HIS A 259 -26.14 -10.18 10.22
N SER A 260 -24.91 -10.63 10.02
CA SER A 260 -23.78 -9.71 9.99
C SER A 260 -23.62 -9.03 8.63
N ASP A 261 -23.19 -7.78 8.61
CA ASP A 261 -22.98 -6.99 7.37
C ASP A 261 -21.64 -7.29 6.69
N TYR A 262 -20.84 -8.19 7.27
CA TYR A 262 -19.48 -8.46 6.78
C TYR A 262 -19.49 -9.58 5.75
N SER A 263 -18.81 -9.35 4.62
CA SER A 263 -18.60 -10.37 3.58
C SER A 263 -17.38 -11.27 3.82
N GLU A 264 -16.39 -10.77 4.59
CA GLU A 264 -15.16 -11.49 4.91
C GLU A 264 -14.85 -11.42 6.41
N VAL A 265 -14.30 -12.50 6.94
CA VAL A 265 -14.01 -12.68 8.37
C VAL A 265 -12.60 -13.25 8.54
N ALA A 266 -11.82 -12.69 9.47
CA ALA A 266 -10.55 -13.25 9.90
C ALA A 266 -10.81 -14.33 10.96
N VAL A 267 -10.43 -15.57 10.69
CA VAL A 267 -10.66 -16.69 11.60
C VAL A 267 -9.38 -17.00 12.36
N LEU A 268 -9.45 -16.99 13.68
CA LEU A 268 -8.33 -17.25 14.59
C LEU A 268 -8.54 -18.57 15.35
N ASP A 269 -7.44 -19.31 15.56
CA ASP A 269 -7.41 -20.47 16.43
C ASP A 269 -7.36 -20.08 17.94
N PRO A 270 -7.42 -21.04 18.87
CA PRO A 270 -7.35 -20.75 20.31
C PRO A 270 -6.04 -20.06 20.75
N SER A 271 -4.97 -20.15 19.96
CA SER A 271 -3.71 -19.44 20.18
C SER A 271 -3.69 -18.04 19.57
N HIS A 272 -4.85 -17.54 19.09
CA HIS A 272 -5.01 -16.25 18.39
C HIS A 272 -4.14 -16.11 17.13
N GLN A 273 -3.81 -17.22 16.46
CA GLN A 273 -3.14 -17.22 15.17
C GLN A 273 -4.17 -17.19 14.03
N LEU A 274 -3.90 -16.41 12.99
CA LEU A 274 -4.75 -16.38 11.82
C LEU A 274 -4.62 -17.69 11.04
N ILE A 275 -5.70 -18.47 10.99
CA ILE A 275 -5.76 -19.74 10.26
C ILE A 275 -6.27 -19.54 8.83
N CYS A 276 -7.28 -18.68 8.66
CA CYS A 276 -7.79 -18.36 7.34
C CYS A 276 -8.51 -17.01 7.33
N VAL A 277 -8.67 -16.45 6.13
CA VAL A 277 -9.73 -15.48 5.83
C VAL A 277 -10.84 -16.23 5.12
N ALA A 278 -12.06 -16.13 5.64
CA ALA A 278 -13.21 -16.82 5.09
C ALA A 278 -14.23 -15.82 4.51
N HIS A 279 -14.86 -16.22 3.41
CA HIS A 279 -16.01 -15.53 2.86
C HIS A 279 -17.28 -16.03 3.56
N ARG A 280 -18.15 -15.11 3.98
CA ARG A 280 -19.43 -15.40 4.58
C ARG A 280 -20.53 -15.35 3.52
N GLU A 281 -21.31 -16.41 3.42
CA GLU A 281 -22.55 -16.46 2.64
C GLU A 281 -23.75 -16.03 3.53
N GLU A 282 -24.86 -15.59 2.92
CA GLU A 282 -26.05 -15.09 3.65
C GLU A 282 -26.61 -16.07 4.68
N SER A 283 -26.48 -17.37 4.43
CA SER A 283 -26.87 -18.46 5.34
C SER A 283 -26.01 -18.57 6.61
N GLY A 284 -25.00 -17.70 6.83
CA GLY A 284 -24.00 -17.84 7.88
C GLY A 284 -22.95 -18.91 7.57
N LEU A 285 -22.93 -19.46 6.36
CA LEU A 285 -21.93 -20.43 5.91
C LEU A 285 -20.61 -19.72 5.64
N LEU A 286 -19.54 -20.13 6.34
CA LEU A 286 -18.18 -19.68 6.09
C LEU A 286 -17.45 -20.60 5.11
N LYS A 287 -16.95 -20.02 4.04
CA LYS A 287 -16.11 -20.67 3.03
C LYS A 287 -14.69 -20.13 3.12
N PRO A 288 -13.68 -20.93 3.51
CA PRO A 288 -12.29 -20.49 3.51
C PRO A 288 -11.86 -19.98 2.13
N LYS A 289 -11.40 -18.73 2.06
CA LYS A 289 -10.88 -18.08 0.85
C LYS A 289 -9.36 -18.15 0.80
N ILE A 290 -8.70 -17.86 1.93
CA ILE A 290 -7.25 -17.90 2.07
C ILE A 290 -6.93 -18.69 3.33
N VAL A 291 -6.33 -19.87 3.20
CA VAL A 291 -5.87 -20.70 4.32
C VAL A 291 -4.38 -20.48 4.50
N LEU A 292 -3.94 -20.10 5.70
CA LEU A 292 -2.54 -19.82 6.04
C LEU A 292 -1.84 -20.99 6.71
N GLN A 293 -2.54 -21.76 7.51
CA GLN A 293 -2.02 -23.00 8.07
C GLN A 293 -2.31 -24.16 7.12
N SER A 294 -1.31 -25.02 6.85
CA SER A 294 -1.57 -26.35 6.29
C SER A 294 -1.23 -27.34 7.37
N ASN A 295 -2.10 -28.28 7.66
CA ASN A 295 -1.74 -29.47 8.42
C ASN A 295 -0.75 -30.31 7.58
N ALA A 296 0.53 -29.91 7.56
CA ALA A 296 1.61 -30.79 7.20
C ALA A 296 2.11 -31.38 8.53
N GLY A 297 1.51 -32.48 8.95
CA GLY A 297 2.05 -33.23 10.07
C GLY A 297 0.98 -33.82 10.97
N ASN A 298 0.34 -34.91 10.54
CA ASN A 298 0.07 -36.12 11.30
C ASN A 298 -0.50 -37.15 10.33
N GLU A 299 0.35 -37.83 9.61
CA GLU A 299 0.23 -39.24 9.24
C GLU A 299 1.34 -40.01 9.95
#